data_8d7663c5719f9e309a4b35a5ba2557c7
#
_entry.id   8d7663c5719f9e309a4b35a5ba2557c7
#
_cell.length_a   1.000
_cell.length_b   1.000
_cell.length_c   1.000
_cell.angle_alpha   90.00
_cell.angle_beta   90.00
_cell.angle_gamma   90.00
#
_symmetry.space_group_name_H-M   'P 1'
#
loop_
_entity.id
_entity.type
_entity.pdbx_description
1 polymer ?
#
loop_
_entity_poly.entity_id
_entity_poly.type
_entity_poly.pdbx_seq_one_letter_code
_entity_poly.pdbx_strand_id
1 'polypeptide(L)'
;MKDETKCLHSGYKPKNSEPRVLPIVQSTTYVFDSTQDVADVFDDPTKALIYSRFANPTVMAVEEKIADLEGGIAAMCTSSGQAANMFAVMNICKAGDHILSVAQIYGGTYNLFNVT
;
A
#
# COMPACT_ATOMS: atom_id res chain seq x y z
N MET A 1 5.34 18.30 -11.00
CA MET A 1 4.12 18.94 -10.42
C MET A 1 4.52 19.49 -9.06
N LYS A 2 3.93 20.61 -8.59
CA LYS A 2 4.20 21.12 -7.24
C LYS A 2 3.51 20.24 -6.20
N ASP A 3 4.06 20.17 -4.98
CA ASP A 3 3.55 19.26 -3.95
C ASP A 3 2.10 19.56 -3.52
N GLU A 4 1.71 20.84 -3.50
CA GLU A 4 0.31 21.23 -3.23
C GLU A 4 -0.65 20.67 -4.29
N THR A 5 -0.20 20.62 -5.56
CA THR A 5 -0.99 20.05 -6.66
C THR A 5 -1.04 18.52 -6.56
N LYS A 6 0.06 17.87 -6.15
CA LYS A 6 0.09 16.43 -5.91
C LYS A 6 -0.87 16.04 -4.78
N CYS A 7 -0.89 16.78 -3.68
CA CYS A 7 -1.82 16.53 -2.57
C CYS A 7 -3.28 16.46 -3.03
N LEU A 8 -3.65 17.24 -4.04
CA LEU A 8 -5.01 17.28 -4.56
C LEU A 8 -5.29 16.24 -5.66
N HIS A 9 -4.30 15.99 -6.53
CA HIS A 9 -4.55 15.30 -7.80
C HIS A 9 -3.82 13.97 -7.99
N SER A 10 -2.81 13.63 -7.18
CA SER A 10 -2.15 12.33 -7.28
C SER A 10 -2.97 11.20 -6.66
N GLY A 11 -2.72 9.97 -7.11
CA GLY A 11 -3.33 8.74 -6.58
C GLY A 11 -4.68 8.38 -7.19
N TYR A 12 -5.32 9.28 -7.97
CA TYR A 12 -6.55 8.96 -8.67
C TYR A 12 -6.69 9.75 -9.96
N LYS A 13 -6.90 9.06 -11.05
CA LYS A 13 -7.12 9.63 -12.38
C LYS A 13 -8.44 9.12 -12.93
N PRO A 14 -9.56 9.86 -12.74
CA PRO A 14 -10.85 9.42 -13.23
C PRO A 14 -10.86 9.31 -14.75
N LYS A 15 -11.47 8.24 -15.25
CA LYS A 15 -11.77 8.02 -16.66
C LYS A 15 -13.06 8.73 -17.05
N ASN A 16 -13.40 8.67 -18.34
CA ASN A 16 -14.66 9.24 -18.83
C ASN A 16 -15.87 8.64 -18.08
N SER A 17 -16.74 9.50 -17.58
CA SER A 17 -17.94 9.16 -16.79
C SER A 17 -17.67 8.56 -15.39
N GLU A 18 -16.44 8.54 -14.92
CA GLU A 18 -16.12 8.19 -13.52
C GLU A 18 -16.27 9.40 -12.59
N PRO A 19 -16.52 9.16 -11.29
CA PRO A 19 -16.57 10.23 -10.30
C PRO A 19 -15.27 11.03 -10.28
N ARG A 20 -15.37 12.35 -10.14
CA ARG A 20 -14.19 13.21 -10.02
C ARG A 20 -13.41 12.95 -8.72
N VAL A 21 -14.12 12.60 -7.66
CA VAL A 21 -13.54 12.24 -6.36
C VAL A 21 -13.52 10.73 -6.25
N LEU A 22 -12.42 10.17 -5.79
CA LEU A 22 -12.28 8.73 -5.55
C LEU A 22 -13.40 8.23 -4.62
N PRO A 23 -14.21 7.26 -5.03
CA PRO A 23 -15.19 6.63 -4.15
C PRO A 23 -14.51 5.85 -3.02
N ILE A 24 -15.15 5.79 -1.85
CA ILE A 24 -14.72 4.91 -0.77
C ILE A 24 -15.26 3.51 -1.05
N VAL A 25 -14.36 2.57 -1.36
CA VAL A 25 -14.69 1.18 -1.66
C VAL A 25 -14.61 0.36 -0.37
N GLN A 26 -15.77 -0.06 0.15
CA GLN A 26 -15.88 -0.85 1.39
C GLN A 26 -16.13 -2.35 1.11
N SER A 27 -16.01 -2.78 -0.14
CA SER A 27 -16.18 -4.19 -0.48
C SER A 27 -14.98 -5.02 -0.03
N THR A 28 -15.25 -6.21 0.51
CA THR A 28 -14.21 -7.19 0.83
C THR A 28 -13.84 -8.02 -0.40
N THR A 29 -14.84 -8.41 -1.20
CA THR A 29 -14.73 -9.30 -2.36
C THR A 29 -15.34 -8.64 -3.59
N TYR A 30 -15.04 -9.18 -4.75
CA TYR A 30 -15.51 -8.68 -6.05
C TYR A 30 -16.20 -9.79 -6.81
N VAL A 31 -17.13 -9.44 -7.69
CA VAL A 31 -17.95 -10.39 -8.48
C VAL A 31 -17.28 -10.64 -9.82
N PHE A 32 -17.33 -11.88 -10.27
CA PHE A 32 -16.86 -12.33 -11.58
C PHE A 32 -17.97 -13.07 -12.32
N ASP A 33 -17.99 -12.98 -13.63
CA ASP A 33 -19.00 -13.63 -14.46
C ASP A 33 -18.76 -15.14 -14.59
N SER A 34 -17.51 -15.58 -14.48
CA SER A 34 -17.14 -17.00 -14.58
C SER A 34 -16.00 -17.40 -13.63
N THR A 35 -15.89 -18.70 -13.35
CA THR A 35 -14.76 -19.28 -12.62
C THR A 35 -13.45 -19.16 -13.40
N GLN A 36 -13.50 -19.10 -14.72
CA GLN A 36 -12.32 -18.92 -15.54
C GLN A 36 -11.74 -17.50 -15.36
N ASP A 37 -12.60 -16.47 -15.30
CA ASP A 37 -12.14 -15.10 -15.04
C ASP A 37 -11.42 -14.99 -13.69
N VAL A 38 -11.92 -15.71 -12.66
CA VAL A 38 -11.25 -15.77 -11.36
C VAL A 38 -9.87 -16.42 -11.50
N ALA A 39 -9.77 -17.56 -12.19
CA ALA A 39 -8.49 -18.25 -12.40
C ALA A 39 -7.48 -17.35 -13.12
N ASP A 40 -7.90 -16.66 -14.17
CA ASP A 40 -7.07 -15.76 -14.96
C ASP A 40 -6.53 -14.58 -14.12
N VAL A 41 -7.29 -14.10 -13.13
CA VAL A 41 -6.84 -13.03 -12.23
C VAL A 41 -5.90 -13.58 -11.15
N PHE A 42 -6.04 -14.84 -10.72
CA PHE A 42 -5.05 -15.47 -9.85
C PHE A 42 -3.71 -15.69 -10.54
N ASP A 43 -3.73 -15.98 -11.83
CA ASP A 43 -2.51 -16.10 -12.65
C ASP A 43 -1.87 -14.74 -12.95
N ASP A 44 -2.68 -13.69 -13.08
CA ASP A 44 -2.23 -12.31 -13.29
C ASP A 44 -3.07 -11.32 -12.47
N PRO A 45 -2.64 -10.98 -11.24
CA PRO A 45 -3.37 -10.09 -10.34
C PRO A 45 -3.51 -8.64 -10.84
N THR A 46 -2.86 -8.28 -11.95
CA THR A 46 -2.98 -6.93 -12.53
C THR A 46 -4.27 -6.75 -13.35
N LYS A 47 -4.93 -7.84 -13.71
CA LYS A 47 -6.14 -7.82 -14.57
C LYS A 47 -7.38 -7.28 -13.87
N ALA A 48 -7.59 -7.65 -12.60
CA ALA A 48 -8.76 -7.22 -11.84
C ALA A 48 -8.55 -7.37 -10.33
N LEU A 49 -9.49 -6.82 -9.55
CA LEU A 49 -9.50 -6.92 -8.09
C LEU A 49 -10.25 -8.18 -7.65
N ILE A 50 -9.69 -8.94 -6.72
CA ILE A 50 -10.30 -10.16 -6.18
C ILE A 50 -10.77 -9.93 -4.74
N TYR A 51 -9.91 -9.34 -3.92
CA TYR A 51 -10.10 -9.25 -2.47
C TYR A 51 -9.38 -8.02 -1.92
N SER A 52 -10.05 -7.22 -1.09
CA SER A 52 -9.54 -5.94 -0.60
C SER A 52 -8.27 -6.03 0.25
N ARG A 53 -7.95 -7.19 0.82
CA ARG A 53 -6.67 -7.39 1.51
C ARG A 53 -5.48 -7.40 0.54
N PHE A 54 -5.67 -7.86 -0.69
CA PHE A 54 -4.63 -7.82 -1.73
C PHE A 54 -4.58 -6.47 -2.43
N ALA A 55 -5.75 -5.95 -2.81
CA ALA A 55 -5.86 -4.67 -3.48
C ALA A 55 -7.25 -4.06 -3.27
N ASN A 56 -7.29 -2.80 -2.89
CA ASN A 56 -8.51 -2.01 -2.74
C ASN A 56 -8.31 -0.65 -3.42
N PRO A 57 -9.22 -0.19 -4.28
CA PRO A 57 -9.03 1.06 -5.05
C PRO A 57 -8.75 2.28 -4.17
N THR A 58 -9.40 2.38 -3.01
CA THR A 58 -9.19 3.49 -2.09
C THR A 58 -7.80 3.44 -1.46
N VAL A 59 -7.34 2.26 -1.04
CA VAL A 59 -6.00 2.07 -0.47
C VAL A 59 -4.93 2.31 -1.53
N MET A 60 -5.10 1.73 -2.73
CA MET A 60 -4.17 1.90 -3.85
C MET A 60 -3.98 3.38 -4.22
N ALA A 61 -5.06 4.17 -4.20
CA ALA A 61 -4.96 5.60 -4.47
C ALA A 61 -4.18 6.37 -3.40
N VAL A 62 -4.25 5.95 -2.13
CA VAL A 62 -3.43 6.51 -1.06
C VAL A 62 -1.96 6.12 -1.25
N GLU A 63 -1.69 4.86 -1.54
CA GLU A 63 -0.34 4.34 -1.79
C GLU A 63 0.32 5.06 -2.97
N GLU A 64 -0.36 5.21 -4.10
CA GLU A 64 0.14 5.95 -5.26
C GLU A 64 0.41 7.43 -4.91
N LYS A 65 -0.49 8.07 -4.16
CA LYS A 65 -0.32 9.47 -3.72
C LYS A 65 0.90 9.64 -2.83
N ILE A 66 1.09 8.77 -1.84
CA ILE A 66 2.23 8.84 -0.92
C ILE A 66 3.53 8.58 -1.69
N ALA A 67 3.57 7.58 -2.57
CA ALA A 67 4.72 7.32 -3.41
C ALA A 67 5.10 8.54 -4.26
N ASP A 68 4.13 9.23 -4.88
CA ASP A 68 4.39 10.42 -5.68
C ASP A 68 4.87 11.62 -4.84
N LEU A 69 4.32 11.79 -3.63
CA LEU A 69 4.73 12.87 -2.70
C LEU A 69 6.15 12.67 -2.18
N GLU A 70 6.50 11.42 -1.83
CA GLU A 70 7.83 11.06 -1.31
C GLU A 70 8.87 10.83 -2.43
N GLY A 71 8.46 10.88 -3.70
CA GLY A 71 9.34 10.59 -4.84
C GLY A 71 9.78 9.13 -4.91
N GLY A 72 8.99 8.22 -4.30
CA GLY A 72 9.21 6.78 -4.30
C GLY A 72 8.66 6.10 -5.55
N ILE A 73 9.09 4.86 -5.78
CA ILE A 73 8.58 4.03 -6.88
C ILE A 73 7.18 3.48 -6.53
N ALA A 74 6.98 3.13 -5.26
CA ALA A 74 5.73 2.60 -4.73
C ALA A 74 5.64 2.87 -3.22
N ALA A 75 4.45 2.73 -2.67
CA ALA A 75 4.20 2.72 -1.23
C ALA A 75 3.26 1.55 -0.89
N MET A 76 3.27 1.10 0.34
CA MET A 76 2.38 0.08 0.87
C MET A 76 1.77 0.55 2.19
N CYS A 77 0.46 0.58 2.27
CA CYS A 77 -0.26 0.83 3.51
C CYS A 77 -0.28 -0.43 4.39
N THR A 78 -0.09 -0.24 5.69
CA THR A 78 -0.12 -1.32 6.68
C THR A 78 -1.13 -1.00 7.78
N SER A 79 -1.49 -2.00 8.58
CA SER A 79 -2.46 -1.86 9.67
C SER A 79 -1.97 -0.99 10.85
N SER A 80 -0.66 -0.73 10.93
CA SER A 80 -0.06 0.11 11.97
C SER A 80 1.34 0.58 11.58
N GLY A 81 1.83 1.67 12.23
CA GLY A 81 3.20 2.13 12.07
C GLY A 81 4.23 1.08 12.50
N GLN A 82 3.94 0.25 13.49
CA GLN A 82 4.83 -0.85 13.89
C GLN A 82 4.92 -1.94 12.82
N ALA A 83 3.81 -2.25 12.16
CA ALA A 83 3.83 -3.17 11.01
C ALA A 83 4.67 -2.58 9.85
N ALA A 84 4.57 -1.27 9.61
CA ALA A 84 5.39 -0.59 8.60
C ALA A 84 6.89 -0.70 8.93
N ASN A 85 7.29 -0.42 10.18
CA ASN A 85 8.68 -0.55 10.63
C ASN A 85 9.18 -1.99 10.50
N MET A 86 8.37 -2.97 10.91
CA MET A 86 8.73 -4.39 10.82
C MET A 86 8.93 -4.81 9.36
N PHE A 87 8.00 -4.50 8.47
CA PHE A 87 8.11 -4.87 7.07
C PHE A 87 9.26 -4.18 6.35
N ALA A 88 9.54 -2.91 6.68
CA ALA A 88 10.68 -2.20 6.12
C ALA A 88 12.00 -2.93 6.45
N VAL A 89 12.16 -3.37 7.69
CA VAL A 89 13.37 -4.12 8.13
C VAL A 89 13.40 -5.52 7.52
N MET A 90 12.31 -6.30 7.63
CA MET A 90 12.25 -7.68 7.13
C MET A 90 12.40 -7.79 5.62
N ASN A 91 12.10 -6.72 4.88
CA ASN A 91 12.29 -6.68 3.44
C ASN A 91 13.76 -6.71 3.02
N ILE A 92 14.67 -6.22 3.87
CA ILE A 92 16.09 -6.05 3.54
C ILE A 92 17.04 -6.80 4.48
N CYS A 93 16.57 -7.22 5.66
CA CYS A 93 17.38 -7.87 6.69
C CYS A 93 16.91 -9.30 6.95
N LYS A 94 17.83 -10.16 7.32
CA LYS A 94 17.63 -11.57 7.74
C LYS A 94 18.13 -11.77 9.15
N ALA A 95 17.80 -12.88 9.78
CA ALA A 95 18.33 -13.27 11.06
C ALA A 95 19.85 -13.31 11.05
N GLY A 96 20.49 -12.57 11.97
CA GLY A 96 21.94 -12.40 12.06
C GLY A 96 22.47 -11.10 11.41
N ASP A 97 21.65 -10.37 10.69
CA ASP A 97 22.03 -9.05 10.18
C ASP A 97 22.00 -7.99 11.30
N HIS A 98 22.67 -6.88 11.09
CA HIS A 98 22.77 -5.79 12.06
C HIS A 98 21.98 -4.56 11.62
N ILE A 99 21.29 -3.93 12.57
CA ILE A 99 20.57 -2.67 12.39
C ILE A 99 21.25 -1.59 13.21
N LEU A 100 21.59 -0.47 12.59
CA LEU A 100 22.02 0.73 13.27
C LEU A 100 20.89 1.76 13.32
N SER A 101 20.53 2.19 14.50
CA SER A 101 19.47 3.16 14.73
C SER A 101 19.91 4.25 15.69
N VAL A 102 19.28 5.43 15.62
CA VAL A 102 19.46 6.48 16.62
C VAL A 102 18.83 6.07 17.95
N ALA A 103 19.40 6.54 19.06
CA ALA A 103 18.88 6.21 20.40
C ALA A 103 17.50 6.83 20.68
N GLN A 104 17.14 7.91 19.98
CA GLN A 104 15.90 8.68 20.19
C GLN A 104 14.73 8.19 19.32
N ILE A 105 14.70 6.92 18.94
CA ILE A 105 13.55 6.34 18.26
C ILE A 105 12.36 6.16 19.22
N TYR A 106 11.16 6.06 18.66
CA TYR A 106 9.95 5.75 19.42
C TYR A 106 10.12 4.46 20.23
N GLY A 107 9.73 4.48 21.51
CA GLY A 107 9.95 3.35 22.42
C GLY A 107 9.38 2.00 21.95
N GLY A 108 8.24 2.02 21.25
CA GLY A 108 7.68 0.81 20.62
C GLY A 108 8.58 0.23 19.54
N THR A 109 9.21 1.10 18.73
CA THR A 109 10.15 0.68 17.68
C THR A 109 11.47 0.19 18.29
N TYR A 110 11.93 0.82 19.38
CA TYR A 110 13.07 0.33 20.15
C TYR A 110 12.82 -1.12 20.62
N ASN A 111 11.66 -1.37 21.25
CA ASN A 111 11.32 -2.70 21.70
C ASN A 111 11.20 -3.71 20.54
N LEU A 112 10.60 -3.31 19.42
CA LEU A 112 10.53 -4.13 18.22
C LEU A 112 11.91 -4.59 17.77
N PHE A 113 12.88 -3.67 17.67
CA PHE A 113 14.22 -3.99 17.18
C PHE A 113 15.09 -4.72 18.20
N ASN A 114 14.81 -4.58 19.49
CA ASN A 114 15.61 -5.20 20.57
C ASN A 114 15.13 -6.60 20.93
N VAL A 115 13.85 -6.92 20.71
CA VAL A 115 13.23 -8.17 21.18
C VAL A 115 12.87 -9.09 20.04
N THR A 116 12.47 -8.58 18.89
CA THR A 116 12.01 -9.34 17.73
C THR A 116 13.10 -9.56 16.71
#